data_a765af18ca297d3278540dabb0bd692c
#
_entry.id   a765af18ca297d3278540dabb0bd692c
#
_cell.length_a   1.000
_cell.length_b   1.000
_cell.length_c   1.000
_cell.angle_alpha   90.00
_cell.angle_beta   90.00
_cell.angle_gamma   90.00
#
_symmetry.space_group_name_H-M   'P 1'
#
loop_
_entity.id
_entity.type
_entity.pdbx_description
1 polymer ?
#
loop_
_entity_poly.entity_id
_entity_poly.type
_entity_poly.pdbx_seq_one_letter_code
_entity_poly.pdbx_strand_id
1 'polypeptide(L)'
;NLSREVLNEAFLALDSTAELQLEKASYFEVLTFLALEVFKNCDILVLEAGLGGEFDSTTTCVQAELSLFTSIGLDHQEFLGDTLEKIATTKLKAMSKRAILGFQSENAEEIISIAQEIAKEKNAKLEILKEIPDEISQWIARKDYPYYQAQNLTLAYYGLLALKEILEQKQEFSQNVLANFSLECLKILPSLDLQGRLQRLAPNLYLDVAHNVNAAQALVKQFKNHYFSQNKCVLIYNSYFDKNPRAVLSALAPIIKRVEILEIANMRMIAKAQLEKILQELKIEFKDFKMMNLNPEENYLVCGSFSVVAEFLTHFSKTKR
;
A
#
# COMPACT_ATOMS: atom_id res chain seq x y z
N ASN A 1 -10.00 12.06 12.27
CA ASN A 1 -11.09 11.06 12.43
C ASN A 1 -12.41 11.81 12.35
N LEU A 2 -13.33 11.33 11.49
CA LEU A 2 -14.67 11.87 11.39
C LEU A 2 -15.49 11.49 12.64
N SER A 3 -16.35 12.41 13.11
CA SER A 3 -17.28 12.08 14.18
C SER A 3 -18.42 11.22 13.65
N ARG A 4 -19.09 10.52 14.57
CA ARG A 4 -20.26 9.68 14.22
C ARG A 4 -21.42 10.53 13.70
N GLU A 5 -21.57 11.75 14.21
CA GLU A 5 -22.59 12.70 13.78
C GLU A 5 -22.41 13.08 12.31
N VAL A 6 -21.19 13.46 11.89
CA VAL A 6 -20.88 13.82 10.49
C VAL A 6 -21.16 12.66 9.55
N LEU A 7 -20.82 11.43 9.94
CA LEU A 7 -21.11 10.24 9.12
C LEU A 7 -22.61 9.97 9.01
N ASN A 8 -23.38 10.16 10.10
CA ASN A 8 -24.81 9.97 10.08
C ASN A 8 -25.51 11.03 9.22
N GLU A 9 -25.11 12.30 9.30
CA GLU A 9 -25.63 13.39 8.47
C GLU A 9 -25.38 13.10 6.98
N ALA A 10 -24.17 12.70 6.62
CA ALA A 10 -23.83 12.32 5.26
C ALA A 10 -24.65 11.13 4.76
N PHE A 11 -24.83 10.10 5.61
CA PHE A 11 -25.64 8.95 5.27
C PHE A 11 -27.11 9.34 5.02
N LEU A 12 -27.71 10.18 5.87
CA LEU A 12 -29.07 10.64 5.70
C LEU A 12 -29.24 11.50 4.42
N ALA A 13 -28.23 12.31 4.08
CA ALA A 13 -28.24 13.07 2.84
C ALA A 13 -28.24 12.16 1.61
N LEU A 14 -27.41 11.11 1.60
CA LEU A 14 -27.36 10.13 0.51
C LEU A 14 -28.66 9.28 0.43
N ASP A 15 -29.17 8.81 1.57
CA ASP A 15 -30.38 7.97 1.64
C ASP A 15 -31.62 8.74 1.16
N SER A 16 -31.65 10.07 1.34
CA SER A 16 -32.71 10.93 0.82
C SER A 16 -32.64 11.16 -0.70
N THR A 17 -31.56 10.74 -1.37
CA THR A 17 -31.38 10.90 -2.81
C THR A 17 -32.02 9.70 -3.52
N ALA A 18 -33.22 9.89 -4.06
CA ALA A 18 -34.05 8.83 -4.65
C ALA A 18 -33.38 8.03 -5.81
N GLU A 19 -32.34 8.60 -6.42
CA GLU A 19 -31.60 7.99 -7.53
C GLU A 19 -30.49 7.04 -7.06
N LEU A 20 -30.02 7.20 -5.81
CA LEU A 20 -29.02 6.34 -5.19
C LEU A 20 -29.70 5.14 -4.51
N GLN A 21 -29.58 3.98 -5.12
CA GLN A 21 -30.09 2.72 -4.56
C GLN A 21 -29.02 2.11 -3.63
N LEU A 22 -28.78 2.73 -2.46
CA LEU A 22 -27.72 2.32 -1.52
C LEU A 22 -27.83 0.85 -1.09
N GLU A 23 -29.04 0.29 -1.07
CA GLU A 23 -29.28 -1.12 -0.74
C GLU A 23 -28.72 -2.10 -1.78
N LYS A 24 -28.41 -1.62 -2.99
CA LYS A 24 -27.78 -2.41 -4.06
C LYS A 24 -26.27 -2.20 -4.14
N ALA A 25 -25.76 -1.20 -3.47
CA ALA A 25 -24.33 -0.87 -3.46
C ALA A 25 -23.56 -1.82 -2.52
N SER A 26 -22.36 -2.17 -2.91
CA SER A 26 -21.42 -2.87 -2.03
C SER A 26 -21.01 -1.97 -0.86
N TYR A 27 -20.47 -2.58 0.20
CA TYR A 27 -19.97 -1.83 1.36
C TYR A 27 -18.93 -0.78 0.97
N PHE A 28 -18.03 -1.10 0.03
CA PHE A 28 -17.00 -0.16 -0.42
C PHE A 28 -17.60 1.01 -1.23
N GLU A 29 -18.58 0.76 -2.08
CA GLU A 29 -19.30 1.82 -2.82
C GLU A 29 -20.03 2.76 -1.88
N VAL A 30 -20.73 2.23 -0.86
CA VAL A 30 -21.38 3.07 0.16
C VAL A 30 -20.35 3.95 0.89
N LEU A 31 -19.20 3.38 1.27
CA LEU A 31 -18.13 4.17 1.90
C LEU A 31 -17.57 5.24 0.96
N THR A 32 -17.45 4.94 -0.34
CA THR A 32 -17.01 5.91 -1.34
C THR A 32 -18.00 7.07 -1.44
N PHE A 33 -19.30 6.78 -1.56
CA PHE A 33 -20.32 7.83 -1.61
C PHE A 33 -20.34 8.67 -0.33
N LEU A 34 -20.23 8.04 0.85
CA LEU A 34 -20.13 8.76 2.12
C LEU A 34 -18.91 9.68 2.16
N ALA A 35 -17.75 9.21 1.69
CA ALA A 35 -16.54 10.03 1.63
C ALA A 35 -16.73 11.23 0.68
N LEU A 36 -17.31 11.01 -0.50
CA LEU A 36 -17.57 12.08 -1.46
C LEU A 36 -18.56 13.13 -0.87
N GLU A 37 -19.60 12.70 -0.18
CA GLU A 37 -20.55 13.61 0.47
C GLU A 37 -19.89 14.42 1.59
N VAL A 38 -19.14 13.76 2.47
CA VAL A 38 -18.45 14.42 3.60
C VAL A 38 -17.42 15.44 3.12
N PHE A 39 -16.68 15.12 2.06
CA PHE A 39 -15.56 15.92 1.57
C PHE A 39 -15.89 16.79 0.34
N LYS A 40 -17.17 16.90 -0.04
CA LYS A 40 -17.60 17.67 -1.23
C LYS A 40 -17.16 19.13 -1.27
N ASN A 41 -16.87 19.73 -0.12
CA ASN A 41 -16.42 21.12 -0.01
C ASN A 41 -14.90 21.25 0.21
N CYS A 42 -14.14 20.18 0.08
CA CYS A 42 -12.68 20.23 0.17
C CYS A 42 -12.09 20.76 -1.14
N ASP A 43 -11.04 21.58 -1.04
CA ASP A 43 -10.33 22.13 -2.19
C ASP A 43 -9.62 21.03 -3.00
N ILE A 44 -9.11 20.00 -2.32
CA ILE A 44 -8.39 18.86 -2.93
C ILE A 44 -8.87 17.58 -2.25
N LEU A 45 -9.27 16.62 -3.08
CA LEU A 45 -9.64 15.29 -2.65
C LEU A 45 -8.63 14.27 -3.21
N VAL A 46 -8.02 13.50 -2.32
CA VAL A 46 -7.11 12.40 -2.69
C VAL A 46 -7.85 11.08 -2.49
N LEU A 47 -8.07 10.35 -3.57
CA LEU A 47 -8.77 9.06 -3.58
C LEU A 47 -7.79 7.93 -3.87
N GLU A 48 -7.83 6.89 -3.05
CA GLU A 48 -7.09 5.65 -3.28
C GLU A 48 -8.05 4.58 -3.81
N ALA A 49 -7.72 3.97 -4.95
CA ALA A 49 -8.51 2.88 -5.50
C ALA A 49 -8.47 1.67 -4.57
N GLY A 50 -9.63 1.10 -4.25
CA GLY A 50 -9.73 -0.08 -3.40
C GLY A 50 -9.29 -1.35 -4.12
N LEU A 51 -9.67 -1.51 -5.39
CA LEU A 51 -9.34 -2.68 -6.21
C LEU A 51 -9.27 -2.34 -7.70
N GLY A 52 -8.13 -2.63 -8.31
CA GLY A 52 -7.95 -2.41 -9.75
C GLY A 52 -7.84 -0.92 -10.08
N GLY A 53 -8.80 -0.37 -10.79
CA GLY A 53 -8.87 1.03 -11.19
C GLY A 53 -10.01 1.32 -12.15
N GLU A 54 -10.09 0.63 -13.30
CA GLU A 54 -11.09 0.89 -14.37
C GLU A 54 -12.53 0.91 -13.85
N PHE A 55 -12.87 -0.04 -12.94
CA PHE A 55 -14.22 -0.23 -12.40
C PHE A 55 -14.32 0.09 -10.92
N ASP A 56 -13.29 0.67 -10.32
CA ASP A 56 -13.31 1.04 -8.91
C ASP A 56 -14.20 2.27 -8.70
N SER A 57 -15.00 2.27 -7.63
CA SER A 57 -15.95 3.36 -7.36
C SER A 57 -15.25 4.70 -7.17
N THR A 58 -14.02 4.72 -6.64
CA THR A 58 -13.24 5.97 -6.49
C THR A 58 -12.82 6.59 -7.81
N THR A 59 -12.78 5.81 -8.89
CA THR A 59 -12.42 6.27 -10.24
C THR A 59 -13.62 6.46 -11.15
N THR A 60 -14.68 5.69 -10.96
CA THR A 60 -15.90 5.77 -11.78
C THR A 60 -16.85 6.87 -11.34
N CYS A 61 -16.89 7.20 -10.05
CA CYS A 61 -17.77 8.23 -9.50
C CYS A 61 -17.20 9.65 -9.62
N VAL A 62 -15.90 9.80 -9.93
CA VAL A 62 -15.20 11.10 -9.96
C VAL A 62 -14.33 11.20 -11.20
N GLN A 63 -14.39 12.35 -11.85
CA GLN A 63 -13.42 12.67 -12.91
C GLN A 63 -12.15 13.23 -12.27
N ALA A 64 -11.13 12.40 -12.13
CA ALA A 64 -9.85 12.82 -11.56
C ALA A 64 -9.10 13.79 -12.47
N GLU A 65 -8.51 14.82 -11.89
CA GLU A 65 -7.63 15.78 -12.57
C GLU A 65 -6.25 15.20 -12.83
N LEU A 66 -5.77 14.38 -11.88
CA LEU A 66 -4.46 13.77 -11.90
C LEU A 66 -4.56 12.32 -11.42
N SER A 67 -3.96 11.40 -12.13
CA SER A 67 -3.81 10.00 -11.70
C SER A 67 -2.35 9.71 -11.39
N LEU A 68 -2.12 9.10 -10.22
CA LEU A 68 -0.80 8.64 -9.79
C LEU A 68 -0.79 7.12 -9.69
N PHE A 69 0.13 6.47 -10.40
CA PHE A 69 0.25 5.02 -10.39
C PHE A 69 1.52 4.59 -9.65
N THR A 70 1.37 3.86 -8.57
CA THR A 70 2.48 3.21 -7.86
C THR A 70 2.99 2.00 -8.62
N SER A 71 3.92 1.21 -8.06
CA SER A 71 4.38 -0.02 -8.69
C SER A 71 3.24 -1.01 -8.88
N ILE A 72 3.16 -1.60 -10.08
CA ILE A 72 2.17 -2.61 -10.46
C ILE A 72 2.84 -3.98 -10.41
N GLY A 73 2.12 -4.96 -9.89
CA GLY A 73 2.58 -6.34 -9.80
C GLY A 73 1.43 -7.32 -9.71
N LEU A 74 1.75 -8.60 -9.65
CA LEU A 74 0.75 -9.67 -9.53
C LEU A 74 0.10 -9.63 -8.16
N ASP A 75 -1.14 -9.16 -8.10
CA ASP A 75 -2.00 -9.19 -6.92
C ASP A 75 -3.48 -9.23 -7.35
N HIS A 76 -4.35 -9.71 -6.47
CA HIS A 76 -5.79 -9.80 -6.74
C HIS A 76 -6.16 -10.52 -8.05
N GLN A 77 -5.43 -11.59 -8.38
CA GLN A 77 -5.58 -12.31 -9.65
C GLN A 77 -6.99 -12.87 -9.86
N GLU A 78 -7.72 -13.17 -8.78
CA GLU A 78 -9.12 -13.64 -8.84
C GLU A 78 -10.07 -12.61 -9.45
N PHE A 79 -9.74 -11.30 -9.31
CA PHE A 79 -10.59 -10.20 -9.76
C PHE A 79 -10.03 -9.47 -10.98
N LEU A 80 -8.71 -9.28 -11.04
CA LEU A 80 -8.06 -8.44 -12.04
C LEU A 80 -7.49 -9.23 -13.22
N GLY A 81 -7.46 -10.57 -13.11
CA GLY A 81 -6.92 -11.46 -14.11
C GLY A 81 -5.59 -12.09 -13.70
N ASP A 82 -5.21 -13.12 -14.42
CA ASP A 82 -4.12 -14.05 -14.12
C ASP A 82 -2.75 -13.62 -14.69
N THR A 83 -2.71 -12.55 -15.50
CA THR A 83 -1.49 -12.02 -16.11
C THR A 83 -1.19 -10.60 -15.65
N LEU A 84 0.10 -10.24 -15.68
CA LEU A 84 0.54 -8.88 -15.38
C LEU A 84 -0.10 -7.86 -16.33
N GLU A 85 -0.22 -8.20 -17.62
CA GLU A 85 -0.86 -7.38 -18.63
C GLU A 85 -2.31 -7.03 -18.27
N LYS A 86 -3.14 -8.01 -17.89
CA LYS A 86 -4.53 -7.79 -17.49
C LYS A 86 -4.62 -6.88 -16.26
N ILE A 87 -3.81 -7.15 -15.24
CA ILE A 87 -3.77 -6.37 -14.01
C ILE A 87 -3.33 -4.94 -14.29
N ALA A 88 -2.25 -4.76 -15.06
CA ALA A 88 -1.73 -3.46 -15.44
C ALA A 88 -2.77 -2.67 -16.26
N THR A 89 -3.39 -3.31 -17.25
CA THR A 89 -4.42 -2.70 -18.08
C THR A 89 -5.58 -2.18 -17.24
N THR A 90 -6.15 -3.01 -16.36
CA THR A 90 -7.27 -2.62 -15.48
C THR A 90 -6.89 -1.45 -14.55
N LYS A 91 -5.68 -1.46 -13.98
CA LYS A 91 -5.21 -0.36 -13.14
C LYS A 91 -5.00 0.93 -13.95
N LEU A 92 -4.29 0.84 -15.07
CA LEU A 92 -3.91 1.99 -15.89
C LEU A 92 -5.08 2.61 -16.64
N LYS A 93 -6.16 1.88 -16.92
CA LYS A 93 -7.39 2.43 -17.48
C LYS A 93 -8.11 3.43 -16.56
N ALA A 94 -7.75 3.52 -15.27
CA ALA A 94 -8.13 4.63 -14.39
C ALA A 94 -7.42 5.96 -14.72
N MET A 95 -6.55 5.97 -15.73
CA MET A 95 -5.77 7.15 -16.12
C MET A 95 -6.66 8.33 -16.51
N SER A 96 -6.43 9.47 -15.88
CA SER A 96 -7.02 10.77 -16.21
C SER A 96 -6.23 11.46 -17.34
N LYS A 97 -6.64 12.68 -17.72
CA LYS A 97 -5.95 13.47 -18.75
C LYS A 97 -4.49 13.82 -18.41
N ARG A 98 -4.15 13.87 -17.12
CA ARG A 98 -2.79 13.97 -16.63
C ARG A 98 -2.50 12.77 -15.72
N ALA A 99 -1.37 12.12 -15.95
CA ALA A 99 -0.99 10.94 -15.20
C ALA A 99 0.52 10.86 -14.95
N ILE A 100 0.90 10.28 -13.83
CA ILE A 100 2.30 9.98 -13.51
C ILE A 100 2.40 8.51 -13.15
N LEU A 101 3.25 7.78 -13.88
CA LEU A 101 3.63 6.41 -13.56
C LEU A 101 4.90 6.45 -12.71
N GLY A 102 4.77 5.97 -11.47
CA GLY A 102 5.89 5.80 -10.55
C GLY A 102 6.80 4.64 -10.95
N PHE A 103 7.76 4.37 -10.10
CA PHE A 103 8.78 3.34 -10.34
C PHE A 103 8.16 1.95 -10.45
N GLN A 104 8.56 1.22 -11.48
CA GLN A 104 8.19 -0.17 -11.69
C GLN A 104 9.38 -1.08 -11.37
N SER A 105 9.09 -2.27 -10.87
CA SER A 105 10.11 -3.26 -10.51
C SER A 105 10.34 -4.27 -11.65
N GLU A 106 9.96 -5.51 -11.44
CA GLU A 106 10.02 -6.54 -12.46
C GLU A 106 9.03 -6.24 -13.60
N ASN A 107 9.43 -6.55 -14.84
CA ASN A 107 8.65 -6.28 -16.07
C ASN A 107 8.30 -4.79 -16.28
N ALA A 108 9.17 -3.88 -15.86
CA ALA A 108 8.97 -2.45 -16.01
C ALA A 108 8.67 -2.04 -17.45
N GLU A 109 9.35 -2.62 -18.44
CA GLU A 109 9.17 -2.31 -19.87
C GLU A 109 7.76 -2.66 -20.35
N GLU A 110 7.23 -3.82 -19.94
CA GLU A 110 5.87 -4.24 -20.27
C GLU A 110 4.83 -3.27 -19.71
N ILE A 111 4.94 -2.92 -18.42
CA ILE A 111 4.02 -1.99 -17.76
C ILE A 111 4.10 -0.60 -18.39
N ILE A 112 5.30 -0.12 -18.72
CA ILE A 112 5.51 1.17 -19.37
C ILE A 112 4.87 1.17 -20.77
N SER A 113 5.02 0.10 -21.55
CA SER A 113 4.40 -0.03 -22.86
C SER A 113 2.88 0.05 -22.78
N ILE A 114 2.26 -0.70 -21.87
CA ILE A 114 0.80 -0.66 -21.64
C ILE A 114 0.36 0.74 -21.22
N ALA A 115 1.11 1.40 -20.33
CA ALA A 115 0.78 2.75 -19.88
C ALA A 115 0.82 3.77 -21.03
N GLN A 116 1.80 3.66 -21.93
CA GLN A 116 1.91 4.53 -23.10
C GLN A 116 0.79 4.32 -24.11
N GLU A 117 0.38 3.06 -24.35
CA GLU A 117 -0.75 2.74 -25.19
C GLU A 117 -2.06 3.34 -24.66
N ILE A 118 -2.35 3.12 -23.38
CA ILE A 118 -3.54 3.68 -22.73
C ILE A 118 -3.50 5.21 -22.70
N ALA A 119 -2.34 5.81 -22.47
CA ALA A 119 -2.19 7.26 -22.53
C ALA A 119 -2.52 7.82 -23.91
N LYS A 120 -2.09 7.14 -24.97
CA LYS A 120 -2.41 7.49 -26.36
C LYS A 120 -3.91 7.35 -26.62
N GLU A 121 -4.53 6.23 -26.24
CA GLU A 121 -5.97 6.00 -26.40
C GLU A 121 -6.81 7.09 -25.70
N LYS A 122 -6.43 7.46 -24.48
CA LYS A 122 -7.13 8.45 -23.66
C LYS A 122 -6.75 9.90 -24.00
N ASN A 123 -5.80 10.11 -24.89
CA ASN A 123 -5.18 11.43 -25.16
C ASN A 123 -4.72 12.07 -23.83
N ALA A 124 -4.00 11.32 -23.01
CA ALA A 124 -3.51 11.73 -21.71
C ALA A 124 -2.02 12.13 -21.77
N LYS A 125 -1.64 13.13 -21.00
CA LYS A 125 -0.23 13.48 -20.75
C LYS A 125 0.33 12.55 -19.67
N LEU A 126 1.12 11.55 -20.07
CA LEU A 126 1.77 10.60 -19.16
C LEU A 126 3.22 11.01 -18.90
N GLU A 127 3.57 11.12 -17.63
CA GLU A 127 4.95 11.24 -17.15
C GLU A 127 5.38 9.91 -16.51
N ILE A 128 6.63 9.49 -16.76
CA ILE A 128 7.17 8.24 -16.21
C ILE A 128 8.41 8.58 -15.39
N LEU A 129 8.35 8.26 -14.10
CA LEU A 129 9.45 8.54 -13.18
C LEU A 129 10.58 7.52 -13.34
N LYS A 130 11.81 8.02 -13.45
CA LYS A 130 13.01 7.19 -13.65
C LYS A 130 14.03 7.38 -12.54
N GLU A 131 14.05 8.53 -11.90
CA GLU A 131 15.07 8.92 -10.93
C GLU A 131 14.44 9.45 -9.64
N ILE A 132 15.06 9.16 -8.53
CA ILE A 132 14.69 9.68 -7.22
C ILE A 132 15.63 10.86 -6.92
N PRO A 133 15.11 12.06 -6.61
CA PRO A 133 15.92 13.18 -6.20
C PRO A 133 16.82 12.84 -5.01
N ASP A 134 18.06 13.33 -5.04
CA ASP A 134 19.05 13.07 -3.97
C ASP A 134 18.55 13.51 -2.59
N GLU A 135 17.84 14.64 -2.52
CA GLU A 135 17.27 15.16 -1.29
C GLU A 135 16.25 14.21 -0.68
N ILE A 136 15.41 13.57 -1.51
CA ILE A 136 14.44 12.56 -1.07
C ILE A 136 15.17 11.32 -0.58
N SER A 137 16.17 10.84 -1.34
CA SER A 137 16.99 9.68 -0.96
C SER A 137 17.68 9.91 0.39
N GLN A 138 18.27 11.07 0.60
CA GLN A 138 18.92 11.45 1.85
C GLN A 138 17.93 11.61 3.01
N TRP A 139 16.75 12.17 2.75
CA TRP A 139 15.71 12.33 3.77
C TRP A 139 15.22 10.97 4.26
N ILE A 140 14.94 10.05 3.34
CA ILE A 140 14.51 8.68 3.63
C ILE A 140 15.58 7.94 4.44
N ALA A 141 16.85 8.04 4.03
CA ALA A 141 17.97 7.40 4.73
C ALA A 141 18.12 7.93 6.17
N ARG A 142 18.04 9.26 6.37
CA ARG A 142 18.11 9.88 7.71
C ARG A 142 16.96 9.45 8.64
N LYS A 143 15.81 9.12 8.09
CA LYS A 143 14.64 8.66 8.84
C LYS A 143 14.61 7.15 9.04
N ASP A 144 15.59 6.43 8.50
CA ASP A 144 15.65 4.96 8.53
C ASP A 144 14.40 4.30 7.91
N TYR A 145 13.88 4.91 6.82
CA TYR A 145 12.74 4.36 6.09
C TYR A 145 13.19 3.42 4.97
N PRO A 146 12.35 2.43 4.60
CA PRO A 146 12.67 1.53 3.49
C PRO A 146 12.70 2.28 2.15
N TYR A 147 13.55 1.78 1.23
CA TYR A 147 13.79 2.40 -0.07
C TYR A 147 12.52 2.62 -0.91
N TYR A 148 11.52 1.73 -0.81
CA TYR A 148 10.25 1.93 -1.51
C TYR A 148 9.50 3.20 -1.05
N GLN A 149 9.77 3.69 0.16
CA GLN A 149 9.22 4.98 0.59
C GLN A 149 9.85 6.17 -0.14
N ALA A 150 11.11 6.05 -0.59
CA ALA A 150 11.70 7.06 -1.47
C ALA A 150 10.95 7.12 -2.81
N GLN A 151 10.59 5.97 -3.37
CA GLN A 151 9.79 5.89 -4.59
C GLN A 151 8.40 6.50 -4.41
N ASN A 152 7.71 6.16 -3.32
CA ASN A 152 6.39 6.70 -3.00
C ASN A 152 6.43 8.22 -2.76
N LEU A 153 7.41 8.69 -2.00
CA LEU A 153 7.58 10.13 -1.74
C LEU A 153 7.92 10.91 -3.01
N THR A 154 8.73 10.32 -3.89
CA THR A 154 9.03 10.92 -5.21
C THR A 154 7.77 11.03 -6.05
N LEU A 155 6.95 9.99 -6.12
CA LEU A 155 5.68 10.02 -6.84
C LEU A 155 4.73 11.09 -6.26
N ALA A 156 4.62 11.18 -4.94
CA ALA A 156 3.82 12.21 -4.28
C ALA A 156 4.35 13.63 -4.55
N TYR A 157 5.66 13.83 -4.56
CA TYR A 157 6.29 15.11 -4.85
C TYR A 157 6.00 15.59 -6.27
N TYR A 158 6.21 14.73 -7.27
CA TYR A 158 5.88 15.07 -8.67
C TYR A 158 4.37 15.20 -8.88
N GLY A 159 3.57 14.43 -8.15
CA GLY A 159 2.11 14.58 -8.11
C GLY A 159 1.68 15.97 -7.65
N LEU A 160 2.28 16.49 -6.58
CA LEU A 160 2.00 17.84 -6.08
C LEU A 160 2.47 18.93 -7.04
N LEU A 161 3.61 18.75 -7.71
CA LEU A 161 4.06 19.67 -8.76
C LEU A 161 3.09 19.70 -9.94
N ALA A 162 2.63 18.54 -10.40
CA ALA A 162 1.66 18.45 -11.47
C ALA A 162 0.30 19.05 -11.08
N LEU A 163 -0.14 18.83 -9.83
CA LEU A 163 -1.36 19.43 -9.30
C LEU A 163 -1.25 20.96 -9.25
N LYS A 164 -0.11 21.50 -8.80
CA LYS A 164 0.15 22.95 -8.81
C LYS A 164 -0.03 23.53 -10.22
N GLU A 165 0.57 22.91 -11.25
CA GLU A 165 0.40 23.35 -12.63
C GLU A 165 -1.07 23.32 -13.10
N ILE A 166 -1.84 22.30 -12.72
CA ILE A 166 -3.26 22.18 -13.05
C ILE A 166 -4.06 23.31 -12.42
N LEU A 167 -3.85 23.59 -11.13
CA LEU A 167 -4.57 24.60 -10.38
C LEU A 167 -4.21 26.02 -10.86
N GLU A 168 -2.95 26.27 -11.23
CA GLU A 168 -2.53 27.55 -11.83
C GLU A 168 -3.21 27.79 -13.19
N GLN A 169 -3.36 26.76 -14.02
CA GLN A 169 -4.06 26.86 -15.30
C GLN A 169 -5.56 27.16 -15.14
N LYS A 170 -6.20 26.62 -14.10
CA LYS A 170 -7.62 26.80 -13.83
C LYS A 170 -7.94 28.13 -13.14
N GLN A 171 -6.96 28.88 -12.67
CA GLN A 171 -7.10 30.08 -11.85
C GLN A 171 -7.95 29.88 -10.59
N GLU A 172 -8.06 28.64 -10.12
CA GLU A 172 -8.94 28.24 -9.01
C GLU A 172 -8.32 28.44 -7.64
N PHE A 173 -7.00 28.73 -7.57
CA PHE A 173 -6.30 28.89 -6.29
C PHE A 173 -5.64 30.24 -6.14
N SER A 174 -5.75 30.83 -4.93
CA SER A 174 -4.87 31.95 -4.58
C SER A 174 -3.43 31.47 -4.65
N GLN A 175 -2.58 32.15 -5.42
CA GLN A 175 -1.20 31.79 -5.76
C GLN A 175 -0.29 31.40 -4.57
N ASN A 176 -0.76 31.51 -3.33
CA ASN A 176 0.06 31.41 -2.13
C ASN A 176 0.25 30.01 -1.54
N VAL A 177 -0.70 29.05 -1.75
CA VAL A 177 -0.67 27.77 -1.02
C VAL A 177 0.41 26.81 -1.54
N LEU A 178 0.60 26.74 -2.86
CA LEU A 178 1.61 25.88 -3.48
C LEU A 178 2.77 26.66 -4.11
N ALA A 179 2.76 28.01 -4.06
CA ALA A 179 3.77 28.83 -4.73
C ALA A 179 5.21 28.49 -4.30
N ASN A 180 5.41 28.19 -3.02
CA ASN A 180 6.70 27.87 -2.43
C ASN A 180 6.94 26.35 -2.28
N PHE A 181 6.07 25.51 -2.88
CA PHE A 181 6.27 24.08 -2.78
C PHE A 181 7.52 23.65 -3.55
N SER A 182 8.47 23.06 -2.85
CA SER A 182 9.75 22.57 -3.35
C SER A 182 10.26 21.44 -2.45
N LEU A 183 11.39 20.85 -2.80
CA LEU A 183 12.05 19.85 -1.95
C LEU A 183 12.45 20.38 -0.55
N GLU A 184 12.52 21.68 -0.35
CA GLU A 184 12.71 22.29 0.97
C GLU A 184 11.60 21.91 1.96
N CYS A 185 10.38 21.60 1.47
CA CYS A 185 9.28 21.11 2.29
C CYS A 185 9.59 19.80 3.02
N LEU A 186 10.57 19.02 2.55
CA LEU A 186 11.04 17.82 3.25
C LEU A 186 11.51 18.13 4.68
N LYS A 187 12.01 19.34 4.93
CA LYS A 187 12.48 19.75 6.27
C LYS A 187 11.38 19.81 7.31
N ILE A 188 10.15 20.10 6.88
CA ILE A 188 8.97 20.26 7.74
C ILE A 188 8.02 19.04 7.69
N LEU A 189 8.28 18.04 6.81
CA LEU A 189 7.47 16.85 6.76
C LEU A 189 7.56 16.09 8.09
N PRO A 190 6.40 15.75 8.68
CA PRO A 190 6.36 14.89 9.86
C PRO A 190 6.93 13.52 9.53
N SER A 191 7.32 12.78 10.55
CA SER A 191 7.66 11.37 10.38
C SER A 191 6.45 10.59 9.86
N LEU A 192 6.70 9.68 8.93
CA LEU A 192 5.65 8.78 8.43
C LEU A 192 5.34 7.77 9.54
N ASP A 193 4.16 7.89 10.14
CA ASP A 193 3.65 6.92 11.12
C ASP A 193 2.63 6.01 10.44
N LEU A 194 3.13 5.19 9.53
CA LEU A 194 2.33 4.21 8.80
C LEU A 194 2.45 2.84 9.48
N GLN A 195 1.42 2.48 10.24
CA GLN A 195 1.39 1.18 10.91
C GLN A 195 1.52 0.03 9.92
N GLY A 196 2.43 -0.90 10.21
CA GLY A 196 2.67 -2.07 9.37
C GLY A 196 3.32 -1.79 8.01
N ARG A 197 4.06 -0.70 7.86
CA ARG A 197 4.90 -0.42 6.68
C ARG A 197 6.37 -0.37 7.08
N LEU A 198 6.95 -1.54 7.29
CA LEU A 198 8.27 -1.77 7.89
C LEU A 198 8.48 -0.94 9.17
N GLN A 199 7.43 -0.89 9.96
CA GLN A 199 7.39 -0.15 11.21
C GLN A 199 8.32 -0.80 12.24
N ARG A 200 9.26 -0.03 12.78
CA ARG A 200 10.13 -0.49 13.87
C ARG A 200 9.42 -0.33 15.21
N LEU A 201 9.11 -1.43 15.88
CA LEU A 201 8.43 -1.44 17.18
C LEU A 201 9.41 -1.56 18.35
N ALA A 202 10.56 -2.19 18.13
CA ALA A 202 11.68 -2.31 19.03
C ALA A 202 13.00 -2.43 18.24
N PRO A 203 14.18 -2.33 18.86
CA PRO A 203 15.46 -2.41 18.16
C PRO A 203 15.62 -3.64 17.26
N ASN A 204 15.00 -4.74 17.62
CA ASN A 204 15.06 -6.03 16.94
C ASN A 204 13.70 -6.54 16.44
N LEU A 205 12.66 -5.67 16.36
CA LEU A 205 11.30 -6.07 16.02
C LEU A 205 10.69 -5.11 14.99
N TYR A 206 10.33 -5.66 13.83
CA TYR A 206 9.74 -4.94 12.71
C TYR A 206 8.38 -5.53 12.33
N LEU A 207 7.47 -4.66 11.90
CA LEU A 207 6.12 -5.02 11.44
C LEU A 207 5.95 -4.58 9.98
N ASP A 208 5.41 -5.46 9.15
CA ASP A 208 5.00 -5.14 7.78
C ASP A 208 3.75 -5.93 7.39
N VAL A 209 2.87 -5.34 6.61
CA VAL A 209 1.65 -6.02 6.13
C VAL A 209 1.86 -6.75 4.80
N ALA A 210 3.09 -6.98 4.39
CA ALA A 210 3.42 -7.70 3.16
C ALA A 210 2.67 -9.04 3.09
N HIS A 211 1.93 -9.23 2.00
CA HIS A 211 1.06 -10.39 1.80
C HIS A 211 1.08 -10.91 0.35
N ASN A 212 1.91 -10.32 -0.51
CA ASN A 212 2.13 -10.76 -1.88
C ASN A 212 3.62 -10.88 -2.18
N VAL A 213 3.96 -11.49 -3.31
CA VAL A 213 5.34 -11.79 -3.69
C VAL A 213 6.18 -10.53 -3.85
N ASN A 214 5.62 -9.48 -4.48
CA ASN A 214 6.35 -8.24 -4.73
C ASN A 214 6.71 -7.52 -3.43
N ALA A 215 5.78 -7.46 -2.47
CA ALA A 215 6.04 -6.90 -1.15
C ALA A 215 7.10 -7.74 -0.39
N ALA A 216 7.02 -9.07 -0.48
CA ALA A 216 8.01 -9.96 0.12
C ALA A 216 9.42 -9.74 -0.46
N GLN A 217 9.54 -9.60 -1.77
CA GLN A 217 10.82 -9.30 -2.44
C GLN A 217 11.37 -7.93 -2.04
N ALA A 218 10.51 -6.91 -1.93
CA ALA A 218 10.91 -5.58 -1.45
C ALA A 218 11.45 -5.65 -0.02
N LEU A 219 10.80 -6.42 0.87
CA LEU A 219 11.29 -6.67 2.22
C LEU A 219 12.66 -7.35 2.20
N VAL A 220 12.83 -8.42 1.41
CA VAL A 220 14.12 -9.14 1.31
C VAL A 220 15.23 -8.21 0.86
N LYS A 221 14.99 -7.37 -0.14
CA LYS A 221 15.95 -6.37 -0.61
C LYS A 221 16.33 -5.39 0.49
N GLN A 222 15.34 -4.91 1.25
CA GLN A 222 15.55 -3.97 2.33
C GLN A 222 16.34 -4.59 3.49
N PHE A 223 15.95 -5.80 3.94
CA PHE A 223 16.62 -6.49 5.05
C PHE A 223 18.06 -6.86 4.74
N LYS A 224 18.34 -7.31 3.52
CA LYS A 224 19.73 -7.60 3.12
C LYS A 224 20.64 -6.39 3.11
N ASN A 225 20.10 -5.22 2.79
CA ASN A 225 20.89 -4.02 2.62
C ASN A 225 21.06 -3.19 3.90
N HIS A 226 20.12 -3.26 4.86
CA HIS A 226 20.08 -2.29 5.95
C HIS A 226 19.84 -2.86 7.36
N TYR A 227 18.93 -3.85 7.54
CA TYR A 227 18.47 -4.16 8.90
C TYR A 227 19.13 -5.39 9.53
N PHE A 228 19.36 -6.44 8.75
CA PHE A 228 19.92 -7.69 9.25
C PHE A 228 21.00 -8.23 8.32
N SER A 229 21.92 -7.37 7.90
CA SER A 229 22.92 -7.65 6.87
C SER A 229 23.72 -8.93 7.06
N GLN A 230 23.73 -9.50 8.27
CA GLN A 230 24.44 -10.75 8.59
C GLN A 230 23.58 -11.82 9.26
N ASN A 231 22.38 -11.51 9.77
CA ASN A 231 21.57 -12.46 10.54
C ASN A 231 20.15 -12.59 9.97
N LYS A 232 19.71 -13.82 9.78
CA LYS A 232 18.32 -14.12 9.46
C LYS A 232 17.40 -13.78 10.62
N CYS A 233 16.13 -13.44 10.34
CA CYS A 233 15.13 -13.13 11.35
C CYS A 233 14.19 -14.31 11.63
N VAL A 234 13.56 -14.26 12.76
CA VAL A 234 12.38 -15.06 13.09
C VAL A 234 11.17 -14.38 12.46
N LEU A 235 10.46 -15.08 11.59
CA LEU A 235 9.26 -14.58 10.95
C LEU A 235 8.03 -14.98 11.78
N ILE A 236 7.34 -14.01 12.38
CA ILE A 236 6.01 -14.22 13.00
C ILE A 236 4.99 -14.05 11.87
N TYR A 237 4.29 -15.13 11.54
CA TYR A 237 3.56 -15.21 10.27
C TYR A 237 2.21 -15.92 10.38
N ASN A 238 1.28 -15.43 9.62
CA ASN A 238 0.12 -16.12 9.10
C ASN A 238 -0.29 -15.44 7.79
N SER A 239 -1.26 -15.96 7.07
CA SER A 239 -1.71 -15.38 5.80
C SER A 239 -3.15 -15.72 5.52
N TYR A 240 -3.80 -14.92 4.70
CA TYR A 240 -5.06 -15.31 4.10
C TYR A 240 -4.82 -16.45 3.09
N PHE A 241 -5.79 -17.38 2.98
CA PHE A 241 -5.68 -18.54 2.11
C PHE A 241 -5.60 -18.16 0.63
N ASP A 242 -6.17 -17.00 0.25
CA ASP A 242 -6.24 -16.46 -1.11
C ASP A 242 -4.95 -15.73 -1.56
N LYS A 243 -3.93 -15.57 -0.69
CA LYS A 243 -2.72 -14.77 -0.96
C LYS A 243 -1.47 -15.56 -1.33
N ASN A 244 -1.61 -16.79 -1.79
CA ASN A 244 -0.51 -17.69 -2.18
C ASN A 244 0.65 -17.73 -1.16
N PRO A 245 0.41 -18.23 0.07
CA PRO A 245 1.42 -18.23 1.14
C PRO A 245 2.73 -18.93 0.76
N ARG A 246 2.66 -19.95 -0.10
CA ARG A 246 3.84 -20.67 -0.61
C ARG A 246 4.79 -19.72 -1.35
N ALA A 247 4.28 -18.96 -2.30
CA ALA A 247 5.10 -18.03 -3.09
C ALA A 247 5.67 -16.91 -2.23
N VAL A 248 4.89 -16.37 -1.29
CA VAL A 248 5.32 -15.35 -0.33
C VAL A 248 6.45 -15.87 0.56
N LEU A 249 6.27 -17.06 1.16
CA LEU A 249 7.29 -17.67 2.02
C LEU A 249 8.56 -18.04 1.23
N SER A 250 8.42 -18.52 0.00
CA SER A 250 9.58 -18.77 -0.89
C SER A 250 10.37 -17.50 -1.15
N ALA A 251 9.68 -16.38 -1.40
CA ALA A 251 10.33 -15.08 -1.58
C ALA A 251 11.04 -14.59 -0.31
N LEU A 252 10.45 -14.81 0.88
CA LEU A 252 11.02 -14.42 2.17
C LEU A 252 12.11 -15.36 2.68
N ALA A 253 12.21 -16.61 2.18
CA ALA A 253 13.15 -17.64 2.68
C ALA A 253 14.62 -17.16 2.83
N PRO A 254 15.16 -16.28 1.95
CA PRO A 254 16.53 -15.80 2.10
C PRO A 254 16.82 -15.09 3.42
N ILE A 255 15.81 -14.47 4.06
CA ILE A 255 15.96 -13.71 5.31
C ILE A 255 15.38 -14.43 6.53
N ILE A 256 14.75 -15.59 6.35
CA ILE A 256 14.11 -16.35 7.44
C ILE A 256 15.08 -17.31 8.09
N LYS A 257 15.15 -17.30 9.43
CA LYS A 257 15.76 -18.33 10.26
C LYS A 257 14.77 -19.47 10.55
N ARG A 258 13.57 -19.10 11.00
CA ARG A 258 12.41 -19.99 11.23
C ARG A 258 11.12 -19.17 11.17
N VAL A 259 9.99 -19.85 11.07
CA VAL A 259 8.66 -19.24 11.17
C VAL A 259 8.04 -19.57 12.53
N GLU A 260 7.46 -18.57 13.19
CA GLU A 260 6.58 -18.73 14.33
C GLU A 260 5.15 -18.42 13.90
N ILE A 261 4.29 -19.43 13.92
CA ILE A 261 2.91 -19.33 13.41
C ILE A 261 2.04 -18.62 14.44
N LEU A 262 1.52 -17.42 14.07
CA LEU A 262 0.56 -16.69 14.87
C LEU A 262 -0.85 -17.16 14.53
N GLU A 263 -1.53 -17.81 15.45
CA GLU A 263 -2.93 -18.21 15.27
C GLU A 263 -3.86 -17.00 15.42
N ILE A 264 -4.80 -16.86 14.48
CA ILE A 264 -5.76 -15.76 14.42
C ILE A 264 -7.15 -16.33 14.17
N ALA A 265 -8.11 -15.94 15.00
CA ALA A 265 -9.50 -16.35 14.85
C ALA A 265 -10.19 -15.56 13.71
N ASN A 266 -9.88 -15.91 12.47
CA ASN A 266 -10.47 -15.31 11.27
C ASN A 266 -10.65 -16.38 10.19
N MET A 267 -11.86 -16.50 9.64
CA MET A 267 -12.21 -17.53 8.63
C MET A 267 -11.41 -17.42 7.32
N ARG A 268 -10.84 -16.25 7.02
CA ARG A 268 -9.99 -16.06 5.83
C ARG A 268 -8.54 -16.50 6.03
N MET A 269 -8.13 -16.79 7.26
CA MET A 269 -6.78 -17.29 7.50
C MET A 269 -6.59 -18.70 6.96
N ILE A 270 -5.39 -18.97 6.45
CA ILE A 270 -5.02 -20.34 6.05
C ILE A 270 -5.06 -21.26 7.28
N ALA A 271 -5.61 -22.45 7.11
CA ALA A 271 -5.61 -23.46 8.17
C ALA A 271 -4.18 -23.80 8.59
N LYS A 272 -3.92 -23.88 9.90
CA LYS A 272 -2.58 -24.15 10.45
C LYS A 272 -1.92 -25.36 9.81
N ALA A 273 -2.65 -26.48 9.69
CA ALA A 273 -2.11 -27.70 9.07
C ALA A 273 -1.67 -27.52 7.60
N GLN A 274 -2.35 -26.63 6.85
CA GLN A 274 -1.94 -26.30 5.48
C GLN A 274 -0.68 -25.44 5.47
N LEU A 275 -0.57 -24.48 6.38
CA LEU A 275 0.61 -23.64 6.52
C LEU A 275 1.82 -24.46 6.94
N GLU A 276 1.67 -25.36 7.92
CA GLU A 276 2.72 -26.29 8.37
C GLU A 276 3.21 -27.19 7.20
N LYS A 277 2.30 -27.72 6.38
CA LYS A 277 2.64 -28.49 5.19
C LYS A 277 3.48 -27.67 4.20
N ILE A 278 3.10 -26.42 3.94
CA ILE A 278 3.87 -25.52 3.06
C ILE A 278 5.27 -25.29 3.62
N LEU A 279 5.41 -25.05 4.93
CA LEU A 279 6.70 -24.81 5.59
C LEU A 279 7.60 -26.06 5.54
N GLN A 280 7.02 -27.26 5.74
CA GLN A 280 7.74 -28.55 5.57
C GLN A 280 8.27 -28.73 4.15
N GLU A 281 7.43 -28.49 3.14
CA GLU A 281 7.82 -28.61 1.73
C GLU A 281 8.90 -27.58 1.33
N LEU A 282 8.88 -26.40 1.91
CA LEU A 282 9.90 -25.36 1.74
C LEU A 282 11.15 -25.58 2.61
N LYS A 283 11.15 -26.62 3.47
CA LYS A 283 12.23 -26.91 4.42
C LYS A 283 12.54 -25.73 5.35
N ILE A 284 11.53 -24.99 5.75
CA ILE A 284 11.61 -23.89 6.71
C ILE A 284 11.24 -24.43 8.08
N GLU A 285 12.12 -24.27 9.07
CA GLU A 285 11.83 -24.61 10.48
C GLU A 285 10.68 -23.76 11.00
N PHE A 286 9.77 -24.34 11.81
CA PHE A 286 8.64 -23.63 12.36
C PHE A 286 8.22 -24.14 13.75
N LYS A 287 7.53 -23.29 14.47
CA LYS A 287 6.83 -23.59 15.74
C LYS A 287 5.66 -22.64 15.95
N ASP A 288 4.86 -22.88 16.98
CA ASP A 288 3.81 -21.96 17.41
C ASP A 288 4.40 -20.69 18.02
N PHE A 289 3.84 -19.55 17.65
CA PHE A 289 4.18 -18.28 18.26
C PHE A 289 3.64 -18.18 19.68
N LYS A 290 4.48 -17.70 20.60
CA LYS A 290 4.11 -17.38 22.00
C LYS A 290 4.75 -16.05 22.36
N MET A 291 3.95 -15.05 22.71
CA MET A 291 4.42 -13.69 23.02
C MET A 291 5.50 -13.66 24.12
N MET A 292 5.41 -14.52 25.09
CA MET A 292 6.40 -14.61 26.19
C MET A 292 7.78 -15.10 25.75
N ASN A 293 7.94 -15.54 24.52
CA ASN A 293 9.17 -16.14 23.98
C ASN A 293 9.97 -15.20 23.07
N LEU A 294 9.67 -13.90 23.04
CA LEU A 294 10.51 -12.96 22.31
C LEU A 294 11.88 -12.85 22.98
N ASN A 295 12.89 -13.38 22.29
CA ASN A 295 14.28 -13.32 22.74
C ASN A 295 14.92 -12.01 22.27
N PRO A 296 15.47 -11.17 23.17
CA PRO A 296 16.12 -9.93 22.79
C PRO A 296 17.33 -10.09 21.86
N GLU A 297 17.95 -11.29 21.85
CA GLU A 297 19.10 -11.63 20.99
C GLU A 297 18.69 -12.04 19.56
N GLU A 298 17.40 -12.21 19.28
CA GLU A 298 16.90 -12.57 17.97
C GLU A 298 16.19 -11.40 17.29
N ASN A 299 16.33 -11.30 15.98
CA ASN A 299 15.61 -10.33 15.16
C ASN A 299 14.25 -10.91 14.74
N TYR A 300 13.21 -10.10 14.77
CA TYR A 300 11.85 -10.49 14.46
C TYR A 300 11.26 -9.63 13.35
N LEU A 301 10.57 -10.27 12.43
CA LEU A 301 9.69 -9.66 11.44
C LEU A 301 8.29 -10.23 11.60
N VAL A 302 7.30 -9.38 11.80
CA VAL A 302 5.87 -9.77 11.79
C VAL A 302 5.29 -9.38 10.44
N CYS A 303 4.80 -10.35 9.66
CA CYS A 303 4.14 -10.02 8.38
C CYS A 303 3.16 -11.10 7.91
N GLY A 304 2.48 -10.82 6.77
CA GLY A 304 1.58 -11.73 6.08
C GLY A 304 0.16 -11.19 5.86
N SER A 305 -0.29 -10.24 6.64
CA SER A 305 -1.54 -9.48 6.40
C SER A 305 -1.72 -8.36 7.42
N PHE A 306 -2.69 -7.48 7.18
CA PHE A 306 -3.14 -6.50 8.19
C PHE A 306 -3.62 -7.18 9.47
N SER A 307 -4.35 -8.31 9.36
CA SER A 307 -4.82 -9.05 10.54
C SER A 307 -3.69 -9.62 11.38
N VAL A 308 -2.59 -10.06 10.76
CA VAL A 308 -1.41 -10.56 11.48
C VAL A 308 -0.77 -9.45 12.30
N VAL A 309 -0.56 -8.29 11.71
CA VAL A 309 0.02 -7.13 12.38
C VAL A 309 -0.89 -6.63 13.51
N ALA A 310 -2.20 -6.52 13.25
CA ALA A 310 -3.18 -6.06 14.25
C ALA A 310 -3.26 -7.01 15.45
N GLU A 311 -3.31 -8.33 15.22
CA GLU A 311 -3.34 -9.35 16.28
C GLU A 311 -2.06 -9.30 17.11
N PHE A 312 -0.90 -9.22 16.44
CA PHE A 312 0.37 -9.09 17.14
C PHE A 312 0.42 -7.83 18.01
N LEU A 313 0.01 -6.68 17.52
CA LEU A 313 -0.03 -5.42 18.27
C LEU A 313 -0.96 -5.50 19.48
N THR A 314 -2.09 -6.19 19.35
CA THR A 314 -3.03 -6.42 20.45
C THR A 314 -2.36 -7.20 21.59
N HIS A 315 -1.62 -8.24 21.27
CA HIS A 315 -0.87 -9.03 22.25
C HIS A 315 0.31 -8.24 22.83
N PHE A 316 1.06 -7.53 22.00
CA PHE A 316 2.22 -6.75 22.42
C PHE A 316 1.85 -5.61 23.39
N SER A 317 0.70 -4.97 23.17
CA SER A 317 0.21 -3.89 24.04
C SER A 317 -0.19 -4.39 25.43
N LYS A 318 -0.65 -5.65 25.55
CA LYS A 318 -1.01 -6.27 26.83
C LYS A 318 0.21 -6.65 27.68
N THR A 319 1.37 -6.91 27.05
CA THR A 319 2.60 -7.29 27.76
C THR A 319 3.40 -6.10 28.30
N LYS A 320 3.09 -4.88 27.86
CA LYS A 320 3.72 -3.64 28.35
C LYS A 320 2.96 -2.98 29.53
N ARG A 321 1.84 -3.54 29.91
CA ARG A 321 1.08 -3.15 31.12
C ARG A 321 1.37 -4.09 32.26
#